data_173399930c0470c2967087b721c6ee01
#
_entry.id   173399930c0470c2967087b721c6ee01
#
_cell.length_a   1.000
_cell.length_b   1.000
_cell.length_c   1.000
_cell.angle_alpha   90.00
_cell.angle_beta   90.00
_cell.angle_gamma   90.00
#
_symmetry.space_group_name_H-M   'P 1'
#
loop_
_entity.id
_entity.type
_entity.pdbx_description
1 polymer ?
#
loop_
_entity_poly.entity_id
_entity_poly.type
_entity_poly.pdbx_seq_one_letter_code
_entity_poly.pdbx_strand_id
1 'polypeptide(L)'
;HGGFCSVNMAAAGLHTFGGSFWEFGEPDWDLTEYFMLWGVAEDHASNPIKRAIGKLKKRGVKITVINPVRTGYGAVADEWIGIKPGTDGLFAGALIQQLLAKHAIDTDYLQRYTNATWLVVNAPDDADHGLIARDDEGNPFAYDLQYNSLVSANQKSQNHALHGEYELADGRVATPSF
;
A
#
# COMPACT_ATOMS: atom_id res chain seq x y z
N HIS A 1 -9.85 24.99 3.11
CA HIS A 1 -8.47 24.90 2.62
C HIS A 1 -7.80 23.56 2.94
N GLY A 2 -8.11 22.92 4.10
CA GLY A 2 -7.54 21.62 4.47
C GLY A 2 -7.91 20.45 3.55
N GLY A 3 -8.96 20.59 2.74
CA GLY A 3 -9.44 19.53 1.85
C GLY A 3 -8.44 19.08 0.79
N PHE A 4 -7.55 19.96 0.34
CA PHE A 4 -6.53 19.60 -0.66
C PHE A 4 -5.29 18.88 -0.09
N CYS A 5 -5.10 18.90 1.20
CA CYS A 5 -3.94 18.30 1.85
C CYS A 5 -4.38 17.40 3.01
N SER A 6 -4.64 17.98 4.17
CA SER A 6 -4.86 17.25 5.42
C SER A 6 -6.05 16.30 5.35
N VAL A 7 -7.18 16.71 4.77
CA VAL A 7 -8.39 15.87 4.68
C VAL A 7 -8.19 14.74 3.69
N ASN A 8 -7.61 15.01 2.52
CA ASN A 8 -7.35 13.96 1.53
C ASN A 8 -6.35 12.94 2.06
N MET A 9 -5.30 13.40 2.74
CA MET A 9 -4.30 12.51 3.32
C MET A 9 -4.86 11.67 4.48
N ALA A 10 -5.66 12.29 5.34
CA ALA A 10 -6.35 11.57 6.43
C ALA A 10 -7.35 10.55 5.89
N ALA A 11 -8.14 10.92 4.87
CA ALA A 11 -9.08 10.00 4.23
C ALA A 11 -8.34 8.82 3.58
N ALA A 12 -7.26 9.07 2.84
CA ALA A 12 -6.43 8.02 2.26
C ALA A 12 -5.88 7.09 3.33
N GLY A 13 -5.37 7.62 4.45
CA GLY A 13 -4.89 6.83 5.58
C GLY A 13 -5.98 5.95 6.19
N LEU A 14 -7.16 6.52 6.47
CA LEU A 14 -8.29 5.78 7.02
C LEU A 14 -8.74 4.62 6.12
N HIS A 15 -8.72 4.82 4.80
CA HIS A 15 -9.13 3.80 3.82
C HIS A 15 -8.04 2.78 3.48
N THR A 16 -6.78 3.04 3.80
CA THR A 16 -5.66 2.13 3.48
C THR A 16 -5.20 1.31 4.68
N PHE A 17 -4.95 1.91 5.83
CA PHE A 17 -4.45 1.23 7.03
C PHE A 17 -5.25 1.52 8.31
N GLY A 18 -6.39 2.17 8.19
CA GLY A 18 -7.33 2.36 9.30
C GLY A 18 -6.95 3.45 10.30
N GLY A 19 -5.90 4.23 10.03
CA GLY A 19 -5.43 5.31 10.89
C GLY A 19 -5.24 6.62 10.13
N SER A 20 -5.23 7.74 10.85
CA SER A 20 -4.91 9.04 10.24
C SER A 20 -3.39 9.19 10.05
N PHE A 21 -2.98 10.23 9.35
CA PHE A 21 -1.54 10.44 9.08
C PHE A 21 -0.70 10.82 10.32
N TRP A 22 -1.32 11.02 11.46
CA TRP A 22 -0.64 11.26 12.73
C TRP A 22 -0.04 10.00 13.34
N GLU A 23 -0.55 8.82 12.98
CA GLU A 23 -0.14 7.53 13.51
C GLU A 23 0.99 6.84 12.74
N PHE A 24 1.60 7.48 11.76
CA PHE A 24 2.65 6.88 10.93
C PHE A 24 3.93 6.53 11.69
N GLY A 25 4.19 7.19 12.79
CA GLY A 25 5.45 7.06 13.47
C GLY A 25 6.63 7.68 12.69
N GLU A 26 7.83 7.36 13.11
CA GLU A 26 9.06 7.79 12.45
C GLU A 26 9.55 6.71 11.48
N PRO A 27 10.03 7.08 10.27
CA PRO A 27 10.64 6.13 9.36
C PRO A 27 11.88 5.46 9.96
N ASP A 28 12.11 4.19 9.63
CA ASP A 28 13.30 3.47 10.06
C ASP A 28 14.51 3.85 9.20
N TRP A 29 15.13 4.95 9.56
CA TRP A 29 16.25 5.53 8.83
C TRP A 29 17.48 4.63 8.79
N ASP A 30 17.66 3.77 9.79
CA ASP A 30 18.85 2.92 9.91
C ASP A 30 18.71 1.64 9.07
N LEU A 31 17.50 1.17 8.80
CA LEU A 31 17.22 0.01 7.96
C LEU A 31 16.83 0.36 6.51
N THR A 32 16.54 1.64 6.23
CA THR A 32 16.16 2.08 4.88
C THR A 32 17.26 1.79 3.86
N GLU A 33 16.96 1.06 2.80
CA GLU A 33 17.89 0.71 1.71
C GLU A 33 17.61 1.49 0.42
N TYR A 34 16.38 1.96 0.26
CA TYR A 34 15.95 2.80 -0.87
C TYR A 34 14.97 3.86 -0.40
N PHE A 35 15.14 5.09 -0.85
CA PHE A 35 14.31 6.20 -0.39
C PHE A 35 13.71 7.00 -1.55
N MET A 36 12.37 7.11 -1.57
CA MET A 36 11.66 7.93 -2.54
C MET A 36 11.06 9.16 -1.87
N LEU A 37 11.39 10.34 -2.39
CA LEU A 37 10.73 11.60 -2.06
C LEU A 37 9.71 11.91 -3.13
N TRP A 38 8.45 11.92 -2.75
CA TRP A 38 7.33 12.09 -3.67
C TRP A 38 6.55 13.36 -3.37
N GLY A 39 6.61 14.34 -4.28
CA GLY A 39 5.90 15.60 -4.13
C GLY A 39 6.36 16.46 -2.95
N VAL A 40 7.57 16.26 -2.45
CA VAL A 40 8.09 16.99 -1.29
C VAL A 40 8.67 18.33 -1.73
N ALA A 41 8.13 19.42 -1.16
CA ALA A 41 8.64 20.78 -1.34
C ALA A 41 9.82 21.02 -0.40
N GLU A 42 10.94 21.38 -0.95
CA GLU A 42 12.27 21.26 -0.38
C GLU A 42 12.64 22.19 0.74
N ASP A 43 12.69 23.48 0.41
CA ASP A 43 13.25 24.46 1.36
C ASP A 43 12.24 24.86 2.42
N HIS A 44 10.98 24.55 2.15
CA HIS A 44 9.84 24.83 3.03
C HIS A 44 9.33 23.59 3.76
N ALA A 45 9.88 22.42 3.40
CA ALA A 45 9.58 21.18 4.09
C ALA A 45 10.59 20.92 5.23
N SER A 46 10.23 20.00 6.04
CA SER A 46 10.83 19.61 7.29
C SER A 46 12.37 19.51 7.31
N ASN A 47 13.02 20.23 8.21
CA ASN A 47 14.44 20.07 8.52
C ASN A 47 14.85 18.64 8.92
N PRO A 48 14.02 17.82 9.61
CA PRO A 48 14.32 16.42 9.85
C PRO A 48 14.62 15.61 8.59
N ILE A 49 13.86 15.82 7.49
CA ILE A 49 14.10 15.13 6.21
C ILE A 49 15.50 15.47 5.65
N LYS A 50 15.95 16.71 5.73
CA LYS A 50 17.29 17.12 5.28
C LYS A 50 18.38 16.36 6.03
N ARG A 51 18.23 16.21 7.34
CA ARG A 51 19.17 15.44 8.18
C ARG A 51 19.14 13.95 7.83
N ALA A 52 17.95 13.40 7.62
CA ALA A 52 17.77 12.00 7.21
C ALA A 52 18.44 11.72 5.86
N ILE A 53 18.23 12.55 4.85
CA ILE A 53 18.88 12.45 3.54
C ILE A 53 20.40 12.42 3.70
N GLY A 54 20.97 13.29 4.53
CA GLY A 54 22.40 13.32 4.79
C GLY A 54 22.92 12.01 5.41
N LYS A 55 22.16 11.38 6.32
CA LYS A 55 22.50 10.07 6.90
C LYS A 55 22.39 8.96 5.86
N LEU A 56 21.29 8.93 5.09
CA LEU A 56 21.07 7.93 4.05
C LEU A 56 22.17 7.96 2.98
N LYS A 57 22.55 9.14 2.52
CA LYS A 57 23.64 9.28 1.54
C LYS A 57 24.99 8.81 2.08
N LYS A 58 25.30 9.04 3.36
CA LYS A 58 26.52 8.51 4.00
C LYS A 58 26.55 6.99 4.03
N ARG A 59 25.37 6.33 4.07
CA ARG A 59 25.22 4.88 4.01
C ARG A 59 25.19 4.34 2.59
N GLY A 60 25.20 5.20 1.57
CA GLY A 60 25.10 4.79 0.16
C GLY A 60 23.67 4.42 -0.27
N VAL A 61 22.65 4.82 0.49
CA VAL A 61 21.25 4.56 0.14
C VAL A 61 20.87 5.37 -1.10
N LYS A 62 20.28 4.70 -2.09
CA LYS A 62 19.80 5.36 -3.32
C LYS A 62 18.56 6.20 -3.00
N ILE A 63 18.59 7.45 -3.48
CA ILE A 63 17.50 8.42 -3.30
C ILE A 63 16.93 8.80 -4.66
N THR A 64 15.64 8.58 -4.84
CA THR A 64 14.89 9.02 -6.02
C THR A 64 13.89 10.09 -5.63
N VAL A 65 13.85 11.17 -6.38
CA VAL A 65 12.86 12.24 -6.22
C VAL A 65 11.87 12.20 -7.36
N ILE A 66 10.58 12.13 -7.02
CA ILE A 66 9.45 12.14 -7.95
C ILE A 66 8.72 13.46 -7.76
N ASN A 67 8.85 14.36 -8.74
CA ASN A 67 8.28 15.70 -8.62
C ASN A 67 8.10 16.31 -10.02
N PRO A 68 7.06 17.10 -10.28
CA PRO A 68 6.88 17.78 -11.57
C PRO A 68 7.98 18.80 -11.87
N VAL A 69 8.61 19.35 -10.83
CA VAL A 69 9.69 20.34 -10.96
C VAL A 69 10.97 19.81 -10.32
N ARG A 70 12.08 19.93 -11.04
CA ARG A 70 13.40 19.56 -10.51
C ARG A 70 13.95 20.71 -9.69
N THR A 71 13.82 20.60 -8.39
CA THR A 71 14.25 21.60 -7.41
C THR A 71 15.27 20.99 -6.43
N GLY A 72 15.64 21.64 -5.34
CA GLY A 72 16.75 21.32 -4.42
C GLY A 72 16.94 19.84 -4.08
N TYR A 73 15.93 19.08 -3.63
CA TYR A 73 16.09 17.63 -3.41
C TYR A 73 16.38 16.87 -4.70
N GLY A 74 15.82 17.31 -5.84
CA GLY A 74 16.16 16.77 -7.14
C GLY A 74 17.62 17.02 -7.56
N ALA A 75 18.28 18.03 -6.99
CA ALA A 75 19.69 18.31 -7.25
C ALA A 75 20.63 17.39 -6.43
N VAL A 76 20.17 16.91 -5.28
CA VAL A 76 20.98 16.05 -4.38
C VAL A 76 20.59 14.57 -4.48
N ALA A 77 19.50 14.22 -5.17
CA ALA A 77 19.08 12.87 -5.42
C ALA A 77 19.99 12.15 -6.44
N ASP A 78 20.01 10.83 -6.38
CA ASP A 78 20.68 10.00 -7.38
C ASP A 78 19.89 9.94 -8.67
N GLU A 79 18.54 10.11 -8.56
CA GLU A 79 17.63 10.11 -9.69
C GLU A 79 16.49 11.10 -9.47
N TRP A 80 16.10 11.82 -10.52
CA TRP A 80 14.90 12.63 -10.54
C TRP A 80 13.96 12.18 -11.64
N ILE A 81 12.71 11.92 -11.27
CA ILE A 81 11.64 11.53 -12.19
C ILE A 81 10.66 12.69 -12.31
N GLY A 82 10.63 13.32 -13.48
CA GLY A 82 9.67 14.39 -13.79
C GLY A 82 8.30 13.80 -14.07
N ILE A 83 7.39 13.95 -13.11
CA ILE A 83 6.03 13.42 -13.23
C ILE A 83 5.07 14.52 -13.69
N LYS A 84 4.13 14.18 -14.57
CA LYS A 84 3.04 15.08 -14.94
C LYS A 84 2.04 15.15 -13.77
N PRO A 85 1.66 16.34 -13.30
CA PRO A 85 0.64 16.48 -12.25
C PRO A 85 -0.62 15.68 -12.56
N GLY A 86 -1.15 14.97 -11.57
CA GLY A 86 -2.33 14.12 -11.71
C GLY A 86 -2.08 12.71 -12.25
N THR A 87 -0.81 12.32 -12.48
CA THR A 87 -0.45 10.96 -12.93
C THR A 87 0.27 10.11 -11.88
N ASP A 88 0.28 10.56 -10.63
CA ASP A 88 0.94 9.88 -9.52
C ASP A 88 0.41 8.45 -9.31
N GLY A 89 -0.93 8.29 -9.34
CA GLY A 89 -1.56 6.97 -9.22
C GLY A 89 -1.20 6.03 -10.35
N LEU A 90 -1.07 6.52 -11.60
CA LEU A 90 -0.64 5.72 -12.73
C LEU A 90 0.82 5.28 -12.58
N PHE A 91 1.69 6.16 -12.09
CA PHE A 91 3.08 5.82 -11.86
C PHE A 91 3.22 4.80 -10.71
N ALA A 92 2.48 4.99 -9.61
CA ALA A 92 2.45 4.02 -8.51
C ALA A 92 1.94 2.66 -9.00
N GLY A 93 0.85 2.62 -9.78
CA GLY A 93 0.34 1.40 -10.38
C GLY A 93 1.34 0.71 -11.30
N ALA A 94 2.11 1.47 -12.07
CA ALA A 94 3.18 0.91 -12.92
C ALA A 94 4.31 0.29 -12.09
N LEU A 95 4.68 0.88 -10.95
CA LEU A 95 5.65 0.30 -10.02
C LEU A 95 5.14 -1.02 -9.44
N ILE A 96 3.89 -1.05 -8.97
CA ILE A 96 3.23 -2.26 -8.45
C ILE A 96 3.21 -3.34 -9.53
N GLN A 97 2.79 -3.01 -10.74
CA GLN A 97 2.77 -3.95 -11.87
C GLN A 97 4.14 -4.56 -12.15
N GLN A 98 5.22 -3.77 -12.06
CA GLN A 98 6.58 -4.28 -12.24
C GLN A 98 7.02 -5.20 -11.10
N LEU A 99 6.64 -4.91 -9.85
CA LEU A 99 6.91 -5.77 -8.71
C LEU A 99 6.19 -7.12 -8.86
N LEU A 100 4.92 -7.10 -9.26
CA LEU A 100 4.12 -8.29 -9.55
C LEU A 100 4.75 -9.12 -10.67
N ALA A 101 5.06 -8.50 -11.80
CA ALA A 101 5.64 -9.17 -12.97
C ALA A 101 7.02 -9.81 -12.69
N LYS A 102 7.77 -9.26 -11.74
CA LYS A 102 9.08 -9.77 -11.33
C LYS A 102 9.03 -10.71 -10.13
N HIS A 103 7.86 -11.01 -9.62
CA HIS A 103 7.66 -11.77 -8.36
C HIS A 103 8.48 -11.20 -7.19
N ALA A 104 8.66 -9.88 -7.16
CA ALA A 104 9.40 -9.15 -6.13
C ALA A 104 8.47 -8.65 -5.03
N ILE A 105 7.65 -9.57 -4.48
CA ILE A 105 6.65 -9.30 -3.46
C ILE A 105 6.90 -10.22 -2.28
N ASP A 106 6.84 -9.67 -1.08
CA ASP A 106 6.84 -10.45 0.15
C ASP A 106 5.42 -10.97 0.43
N THR A 107 5.12 -12.16 -0.09
CA THR A 107 3.82 -12.81 0.10
C THR A 107 3.55 -13.17 1.54
N ASP A 108 4.57 -13.54 2.31
CA ASP A 108 4.45 -13.84 3.74
C ASP A 108 4.03 -12.60 4.53
N TYR A 109 4.60 -11.45 4.19
CA TYR A 109 4.20 -10.17 4.79
C TYR A 109 2.74 -9.84 4.46
N LEU A 110 2.35 -9.97 3.18
CA LEU A 110 0.99 -9.70 2.74
C LEU A 110 -0.04 -10.56 3.48
N GLN A 111 0.22 -11.85 3.61
CA GLN A 111 -0.68 -12.79 4.29
C GLN A 111 -0.82 -12.50 5.78
N ARG A 112 0.26 -12.08 6.43
CA ARG A 112 0.27 -11.88 7.90
C ARG A 112 -0.19 -10.51 8.36
N TYR A 113 0.16 -9.46 7.59
CA TYR A 113 0.06 -8.09 8.10
C TYR A 113 -0.89 -7.19 7.31
N THR A 114 -1.48 -7.70 6.23
CA THR A 114 -2.39 -6.93 5.39
C THR A 114 -3.76 -7.58 5.25
N ASN A 115 -4.66 -6.93 4.54
CA ASN A 115 -5.95 -7.47 4.15
C ASN A 115 -5.93 -8.18 2.78
N ALA A 116 -4.77 -8.42 2.20
CA ALA A 116 -4.62 -9.04 0.88
C ALA A 116 -5.33 -10.41 0.74
N THR A 117 -5.48 -11.13 1.84
CA THR A 117 -6.17 -12.43 1.90
C THR A 117 -7.68 -12.33 2.13
N TRP A 118 -8.22 -11.15 2.37
CA TRP A 118 -9.64 -10.98 2.62
C TRP A 118 -10.43 -11.19 1.33
N LEU A 119 -11.50 -11.95 1.42
CA LEU A 119 -12.33 -12.23 0.26
C LEU A 119 -13.22 -11.04 -0.08
N VAL A 120 -13.25 -10.72 -1.36
CA VAL A 120 -14.08 -9.67 -1.96
C VAL A 120 -15.12 -10.34 -2.86
N VAL A 121 -16.37 -9.96 -2.73
CA VAL A 121 -17.47 -10.50 -3.54
C VAL A 121 -17.24 -10.19 -5.01
N ASN A 122 -17.14 -11.21 -5.85
CA ASN A 122 -16.98 -11.11 -7.29
C ASN A 122 -18.26 -11.57 -8.01
N ALA A 123 -19.31 -10.79 -7.88
CA ALA A 123 -20.63 -11.04 -8.44
C ALA A 123 -21.16 -9.73 -9.07
N PRO A 124 -20.90 -9.45 -10.36
CA PRO A 124 -21.17 -8.14 -10.99
C PRO A 124 -22.62 -7.65 -10.90
N ASP A 125 -23.58 -8.56 -10.76
CA ASP A 125 -25.01 -8.22 -10.67
C ASP A 125 -25.50 -8.13 -9.21
N ASP A 126 -24.62 -8.32 -8.22
CA ASP A 126 -24.95 -8.27 -6.80
C ASP A 126 -24.65 -6.88 -6.23
N ALA A 127 -25.45 -6.41 -5.27
CA ALA A 127 -25.27 -5.13 -4.61
C ALA A 127 -23.95 -5.07 -3.80
N ASP A 128 -23.46 -6.22 -3.35
CA ASP A 128 -22.21 -6.33 -2.60
C ASP A 128 -20.97 -6.54 -3.48
N HIS A 129 -21.09 -6.50 -4.82
CA HIS A 129 -19.94 -6.64 -5.71
C HIS A 129 -18.84 -5.64 -5.37
N GLY A 130 -17.62 -6.12 -5.18
CA GLY A 130 -16.46 -5.32 -4.79
C GLY A 130 -16.36 -5.05 -3.29
N LEU A 131 -17.31 -5.47 -2.48
CA LEU A 131 -17.25 -5.36 -1.02
C LEU A 131 -16.59 -6.58 -0.39
N ILE A 132 -15.99 -6.38 0.78
CA ILE A 132 -15.41 -7.48 1.58
C ILE A 132 -16.52 -8.39 2.08
N ALA A 133 -16.41 -9.68 1.76
CA ALA A 133 -17.32 -10.71 2.27
C ALA A 133 -17.11 -10.89 3.79
N ARG A 134 -18.22 -10.88 4.52
CA ARG A 134 -18.20 -10.94 6.01
C ARG A 134 -19.22 -11.97 6.50
N ASP A 135 -18.93 -12.53 7.68
CA ASP A 135 -19.89 -13.34 8.43
C ASP A 135 -20.95 -12.46 9.13
N ASP A 136 -21.91 -13.12 9.78
CA ASP A 136 -23.01 -12.45 10.51
C ASP A 136 -22.52 -11.59 11.69
N GLU A 137 -21.29 -11.81 12.16
CA GLU A 137 -20.64 -11.06 13.22
C GLU A 137 -19.80 -9.88 12.68
N GLY A 138 -19.71 -9.76 11.35
CA GLY A 138 -18.97 -8.71 10.65
C GLY A 138 -17.49 -9.01 10.43
N ASN A 139 -17.02 -10.23 10.72
CA ASN A 139 -15.63 -10.62 10.49
C ASN A 139 -15.40 -10.90 9.00
N PRO A 140 -14.28 -10.45 8.41
CA PRO A 140 -13.97 -10.75 7.03
C PRO A 140 -13.62 -12.23 6.85
N PHE A 141 -14.00 -12.79 5.70
CA PHE A 141 -13.59 -14.13 5.31
C PHE A 141 -12.22 -14.13 4.64
N ALA A 142 -11.49 -15.23 4.84
CA ALA A 142 -10.37 -15.70 4.02
C ALA A 142 -10.60 -17.15 3.64
N TYR A 143 -9.84 -17.66 2.67
CA TYR A 143 -9.85 -19.08 2.33
C TYR A 143 -8.53 -19.73 2.76
N ASP A 144 -8.63 -20.76 3.60
CA ASP A 144 -7.48 -21.52 4.07
C ASP A 144 -7.17 -22.67 3.12
N LEU A 145 -6.00 -22.64 2.47
CA LEU A 145 -5.56 -23.63 1.50
C LEU A 145 -5.19 -24.98 2.14
N GLN A 146 -4.86 -24.99 3.42
CA GLN A 146 -4.54 -26.24 4.13
C GLN A 146 -5.80 -27.05 4.47
N TYR A 147 -6.85 -26.35 4.89
CA TYR A 147 -8.12 -26.99 5.27
C TYR A 147 -9.17 -26.96 4.17
N ASN A 148 -8.89 -26.29 3.03
CA ASN A 148 -9.80 -26.09 1.91
C ASN A 148 -11.17 -25.57 2.38
N SER A 149 -11.18 -24.52 3.17
CA SER A 149 -12.40 -23.98 3.78
C SER A 149 -12.34 -22.48 3.98
N LEU A 150 -13.53 -21.87 4.05
CA LEU A 150 -13.69 -20.50 4.51
C LEU A 150 -13.36 -20.41 6.01
N VAL A 151 -12.61 -19.41 6.37
CA VAL A 151 -12.23 -19.12 7.76
C VAL A 151 -12.33 -17.63 8.03
N SER A 152 -12.35 -17.24 9.31
CA SER A 152 -12.22 -15.83 9.67
C SER A 152 -10.82 -15.33 9.35
N ALA A 153 -10.72 -14.26 8.57
CA ALA A 153 -9.45 -13.62 8.22
C ALA A 153 -8.78 -12.92 9.43
N ASN A 154 -9.46 -12.82 10.55
CA ASN A 154 -8.88 -12.32 11.81
C ASN A 154 -7.83 -13.29 12.37
N GLN A 155 -7.91 -14.56 12.02
CA GLN A 155 -6.89 -15.56 12.32
C GLN A 155 -5.80 -15.49 11.27
N LYS A 156 -4.73 -14.75 11.53
CA LYS A 156 -3.62 -14.59 10.57
C LYS A 156 -2.93 -15.92 10.30
N SER A 157 -2.81 -16.30 9.04
CA SER A 157 -2.19 -17.54 8.59
C SER A 157 -1.44 -17.34 7.28
N GLN A 158 -0.32 -18.05 7.11
CA GLN A 158 0.40 -18.15 5.84
C GLN A 158 -0.30 -19.09 4.83
N ASN A 159 -1.32 -19.81 5.27
CA ASN A 159 -2.09 -20.70 4.41
C ASN A 159 -3.30 -19.99 3.76
N HIS A 160 -3.55 -18.74 4.10
CA HIS A 160 -4.64 -18.00 3.47
C HIS A 160 -4.30 -17.69 2.01
N ALA A 161 -5.26 -17.94 1.13
CA ALA A 161 -5.10 -17.72 -0.29
C ALA A 161 -4.89 -16.23 -0.62
N LEU A 162 -4.00 -15.98 -1.58
CA LEU A 162 -3.81 -14.67 -2.23
C LEU A 162 -4.42 -14.62 -3.63
N HIS A 163 -4.76 -15.78 -4.20
CA HIS A 163 -5.31 -15.90 -5.54
C HIS A 163 -6.40 -16.96 -5.57
N GLY A 164 -7.23 -16.92 -6.57
CA GLY A 164 -8.28 -17.92 -6.82
C GLY A 164 -9.68 -17.35 -6.63
N GLU A 165 -10.65 -18.20 -6.96
CA GLU A 165 -12.08 -17.93 -6.78
C GLU A 165 -12.65 -18.95 -5.81
N TYR A 166 -13.44 -18.49 -4.86
CA TYR A 166 -13.98 -19.31 -3.78
C TYR A 166 -15.47 -19.05 -3.63
N GLU A 167 -16.23 -20.11 -3.43
CA GLU A 167 -17.67 -20.02 -3.21
C GLU A 167 -17.95 -19.71 -1.73
N LEU A 168 -18.78 -18.70 -1.48
CA LEU A 168 -19.31 -18.39 -0.17
C LEU A 168 -20.49 -19.30 0.19
N ALA A 169 -20.86 -19.35 1.46
CA ALA A 169 -21.96 -20.20 1.94
C ALA A 169 -23.33 -19.91 1.29
N ASP A 170 -23.50 -18.72 0.75
CA ASP A 170 -24.70 -18.27 0.03
C ASP A 170 -24.64 -18.50 -1.48
N GLY A 171 -23.59 -19.14 -1.98
CA GLY A 171 -23.38 -19.46 -3.39
C GLY A 171 -22.75 -18.35 -4.23
N ARG A 172 -22.45 -17.19 -3.64
CA ARG A 172 -21.70 -16.12 -4.32
C ARG A 172 -20.23 -16.49 -4.47
N VAL A 173 -19.61 -16.00 -5.52
CA VAL A 173 -18.16 -16.15 -5.74
C VAL A 173 -17.42 -14.97 -5.12
N ALA A 174 -16.29 -15.24 -4.50
CA ALA A 174 -15.40 -14.24 -3.94
C ALA A 174 -13.94 -14.52 -4.29
N THR A 175 -13.13 -13.49 -4.37
CA THR A 175 -11.69 -13.54 -4.65
C THR A 175 -10.90 -12.84 -3.56
N PRO A 176 -9.66 -13.24 -3.25
CA PRO A 176 -8.79 -12.45 -2.39
C PRO A 176 -8.61 -11.02 -2.91
N SER A 177 -8.45 -10.06 -2.02
CA SER A 177 -8.30 -8.64 -2.37
C SER A 177 -6.93 -8.27 -2.93
N PHE A 178 -6.01 -9.22 -2.99
CA PHE A 178 -4.66 -9.09 -3.55
C PHE A 178 -4.62 -8.76 -5.03
#